data_9f266ca4e604e7a9d87d9dd858a3a15e
#
_entry.id   9f266ca4e604e7a9d87d9dd858a3a15e
#
_cell.length_a   1.000
_cell.length_b   1.000
_cell.length_c   1.000
_cell.angle_alpha   90.00
_cell.angle_beta   90.00
_cell.angle_gamma   90.00
#
_symmetry.space_group_name_H-M   'P 1'
#
loop_
_entity.id
_entity.type
_entity.pdbx_description
1 polymer ?
#
loop_
_entity_poly.entity_id
_entity_poly.type
_entity_poly.pdbx_seq_one_letter_code
_entity_poly.pdbx_strand_id
1 'polypeptide(L)'
;MHPTTHHHTDFGRVSLFKQGSKTHQKVSYPQRCGIYHEVVADSTVFHFNLNHEIIRLSSQASDWPHPHEWLKRSAGGDWIYYSTGGYTGVFETTGEYYLPNLPYPTNNHMGGSPHRNRAVVGLLDNWYELLLEAARKVSDKQPELRRFFAAVKKNSPRRLADKAAILHRISEGPVSVLPPDCRHVDYQVIPLTVARGCLYKCAFCRVKNNQIFQQLSSTEIDSQIDALKTCYANDLVNCNALFLAQHDALQAEGALLLYSIEKGCRELGLHNSWPESSSSFWFGSVTSLLGAGEAFFDELERLPGRKYINIGLESADQDTLDLLGKPLDSADVCAAFEKMQQINQRYDSIEITANFVIDEHLPAAHYAALEQLIRGQARPSRGKGTVYLSPLQIDQPSRARLFEFYRLKRISRVPLFMYTIQRL
;
A
#
# COMPACT_ATOMS: atom_id res chain seq x y z
N MET A 1 -11.04 -24.81 7.35
CA MET A 1 -9.67 -24.25 7.26
C MET A 1 -8.69 -25.42 7.26
N HIS A 2 -7.75 -25.49 6.30
CA HIS A 2 -6.79 -26.57 6.24
C HIS A 2 -5.73 -26.42 7.32
N PRO A 3 -5.33 -27.48 8.04
CA PRO A 3 -4.22 -27.43 8.98
C PRO A 3 -2.90 -27.23 8.23
N THR A 4 -1.93 -26.62 8.89
CA THR A 4 -0.57 -26.53 8.34
C THR A 4 0.05 -27.92 8.25
N THR A 5 0.56 -28.29 7.08
CA THR A 5 1.32 -29.53 6.88
C THR A 5 2.77 -29.21 6.54
N HIS A 6 3.70 -30.03 7.05
CA HIS A 6 5.14 -29.88 6.83
C HIS A 6 5.69 -31.11 6.15
N HIS A 7 6.47 -30.90 5.09
CA HIS A 7 7.11 -31.96 4.32
C HIS A 7 8.61 -31.69 4.23
N HIS A 8 9.41 -32.67 4.53
CA HIS A 8 10.85 -32.66 4.32
C HIS A 8 11.16 -33.26 2.96
N THR A 9 12.14 -32.69 2.27
CA THR A 9 12.60 -33.06 0.93
C THR A 9 14.11 -32.98 0.87
N ASP A 10 14.72 -33.54 -0.15
CA ASP A 10 16.17 -33.51 -0.35
C ASP A 10 16.70 -32.09 -0.60
N PHE A 11 15.84 -31.16 -1.04
CA PHE A 11 16.21 -29.74 -1.24
C PHE A 11 15.85 -28.84 -0.06
N GLY A 12 15.17 -29.34 0.97
CA GLY A 12 14.79 -28.57 2.14
C GLY A 12 13.40 -28.89 2.66
N ARG A 13 12.55 -27.87 2.88
CA ARG A 13 11.24 -28.01 3.52
C ARG A 13 10.14 -27.31 2.73
N VAL A 14 8.97 -27.97 2.67
CA VAL A 14 7.73 -27.38 2.15
C VAL A 14 6.69 -27.35 3.25
N SER A 15 6.10 -26.19 3.51
CA SER A 15 5.00 -26.03 4.46
C SER A 15 3.77 -25.53 3.71
N LEU A 16 2.69 -26.30 3.74
CA LEU A 16 1.43 -25.93 3.09
C LEU A 16 0.49 -25.33 4.13
N PHE A 17 -0.31 -24.36 3.73
CA PHE A 17 -1.30 -23.66 4.56
C PHE A 17 -0.71 -23.10 5.87
N LYS A 18 0.50 -22.56 5.79
CA LYS A 18 1.14 -21.89 6.93
C LYS A 18 0.35 -20.66 7.32
N GLN A 19 0.09 -20.53 8.61
CA GLN A 19 -0.71 -19.46 9.16
C GLN A 19 0.19 -18.33 9.66
N GLY A 20 0.03 -17.14 9.07
CA GLY A 20 0.66 -15.92 9.53
C GLY A 20 -0.19 -15.17 10.55
N SER A 21 0.22 -13.95 10.89
CA SER A 21 -0.51 -13.09 11.82
C SER A 21 -1.92 -12.78 11.30
N LYS A 22 -2.86 -12.63 12.24
CA LYS A 22 -4.22 -12.14 11.96
C LYS A 22 -4.36 -10.65 12.18
N THR A 23 -3.47 -10.07 12.97
CA THR A 23 -3.52 -8.67 13.37
C THR A 23 -2.25 -7.95 12.93
N HIS A 24 -2.40 -6.68 12.63
CA HIS A 24 -1.29 -5.76 12.38
C HIS A 24 -1.60 -4.44 13.09
N GLN A 25 -0.55 -3.71 13.41
CA GLN A 25 -0.67 -2.37 13.96
C GLN A 25 -0.33 -1.34 12.88
N LYS A 26 -1.05 -0.22 12.87
CA LYS A 26 -0.67 0.93 12.04
C LYS A 26 0.78 1.29 12.38
N VAL A 27 1.61 1.44 11.35
CA VAL A 27 3.05 1.79 11.52
C VAL A 27 3.86 0.72 12.27
N SER A 28 3.48 -0.53 12.19
CA SER A 28 4.33 -1.63 12.64
C SER A 28 5.28 -2.08 11.54
N TYR A 29 6.34 -2.79 11.93
CA TYR A 29 7.15 -3.54 11.00
C TYR A 29 6.25 -4.55 10.25
N PRO A 30 6.36 -4.69 8.92
CA PRO A 30 5.49 -5.57 8.18
C PRO A 30 5.58 -7.01 8.69
N GLN A 31 4.47 -7.51 9.21
CA GLN A 31 4.35 -8.88 9.65
C GLN A 31 3.84 -9.74 8.49
N ARG A 32 4.19 -11.02 8.51
CA ARG A 32 3.61 -11.98 7.58
C ARG A 32 2.19 -12.31 8.03
N CYS A 33 1.21 -11.69 7.40
CA CYS A 33 -0.20 -11.96 7.63
C CYS A 33 -0.73 -13.02 6.64
N GLY A 34 -1.90 -13.56 6.92
CA GLY A 34 -2.62 -14.44 6.01
C GLY A 34 -2.20 -15.91 6.05
N ILE A 35 -2.79 -16.69 5.15
CA ILE A 35 -2.50 -18.11 4.94
C ILE A 35 -1.69 -18.24 3.64
N TYR A 36 -0.58 -18.93 3.69
CA TYR A 36 0.33 -19.04 2.56
C TYR A 36 1.06 -20.40 2.54
N HIS A 37 1.66 -20.73 1.40
CA HIS A 37 2.56 -21.86 1.29
C HIS A 37 4.01 -21.36 1.30
N GLU A 38 4.89 -22.10 1.96
CA GLU A 38 6.32 -21.80 2.05
C GLU A 38 7.14 -22.94 1.48
N VAL A 39 8.08 -22.62 0.60
CA VAL A 39 9.10 -23.53 0.11
C VAL A 39 10.45 -22.96 0.53
N VAL A 40 11.21 -23.72 1.29
CA VAL A 40 12.61 -23.46 1.60
C VAL A 40 13.43 -24.45 0.78
N ALA A 41 14.14 -23.93 -0.22
CA ALA A 41 14.99 -24.73 -1.09
C ALA A 41 16.41 -24.16 -1.02
N ASP A 42 17.33 -24.97 -0.48
CA ASP A 42 18.68 -24.54 -0.16
C ASP A 42 18.68 -23.25 0.68
N SER A 43 19.22 -22.14 0.15
CA SER A 43 19.20 -20.84 0.83
C SER A 43 18.01 -19.96 0.48
N THR A 44 17.15 -20.36 -0.47
CA THR A 44 16.06 -19.53 -0.97
C THR A 44 14.74 -19.87 -0.29
N VAL A 45 13.98 -18.85 0.08
CA VAL A 45 12.64 -18.98 0.66
C VAL A 45 11.62 -18.37 -0.29
N PHE A 46 10.64 -19.18 -0.68
CA PHE A 46 9.54 -18.79 -1.54
C PHE A 46 8.23 -18.83 -0.75
N HIS A 47 7.41 -17.78 -0.87
CA HIS A 47 6.04 -17.84 -0.37
C HIS A 47 5.05 -17.71 -1.52
N PHE A 48 3.99 -18.49 -1.43
CA PHE A 48 2.90 -18.52 -2.42
C PHE A 48 1.57 -18.26 -1.73
N ASN A 49 0.71 -17.51 -2.41
CA ASN A 49 -0.68 -17.34 -1.97
C ASN A 49 -1.52 -18.62 -2.23
N LEU A 50 -2.80 -18.58 -1.88
CA LEU A 50 -3.68 -19.74 -2.05
C LEU A 50 -4.08 -20.02 -3.51
N ASN A 51 -3.75 -19.13 -4.44
CA ASN A 51 -3.80 -19.37 -5.88
C ASN A 51 -2.48 -19.94 -6.42
N HIS A 52 -1.53 -20.30 -5.54
CA HIS A 52 -0.19 -20.78 -5.88
C HIS A 52 0.66 -19.80 -6.68
N GLU A 53 0.41 -18.50 -6.50
CA GLU A 53 1.20 -17.42 -7.10
C GLU A 53 2.29 -17.00 -6.13
N ILE A 54 3.49 -16.75 -6.65
CA ILE A 54 4.58 -16.22 -5.83
C ILE A 54 4.21 -14.84 -5.30
N ILE A 55 4.37 -14.65 -3.98
CA ILE A 55 4.09 -13.38 -3.30
C ILE A 55 5.32 -12.82 -2.60
N ARG A 56 6.31 -13.68 -2.24
CA ARG A 56 7.54 -13.24 -1.57
C ARG A 56 8.72 -14.12 -1.93
N LEU A 57 9.89 -13.50 -1.90
CA LEU A 57 11.18 -14.11 -2.03
C LEU A 57 12.14 -13.57 -0.98
N SER A 58 12.97 -14.42 -0.41
CA SER A 58 14.13 -14.02 0.40
C SER A 58 15.24 -15.06 0.28
N SER A 59 16.44 -14.70 0.69
CA SER A 59 17.54 -15.64 0.76
C SER A 59 18.19 -15.63 2.15
N GLN A 60 18.72 -16.78 2.55
CA GLN A 60 19.53 -16.97 3.75
C GLN A 60 21.03 -17.02 3.41
N ALA A 61 21.39 -16.80 2.14
CA ALA A 61 22.77 -16.74 1.70
C ALA A 61 23.50 -15.53 2.29
N SER A 62 24.82 -15.64 2.45
CA SER A 62 25.65 -14.61 3.11
C SER A 62 25.74 -13.30 2.33
N ASP A 63 25.45 -13.32 1.03
CA ASP A 63 25.44 -12.15 0.15
C ASP A 63 24.07 -11.47 0.06
N TRP A 64 23.03 -12.03 0.71
CA TRP A 64 21.73 -11.36 0.84
C TRP A 64 21.87 -10.13 1.76
N PRO A 65 21.25 -8.99 1.41
CA PRO A 65 21.49 -7.72 2.13
C PRO A 65 21.24 -7.77 3.64
N HIS A 66 20.16 -8.42 4.05
CA HIS A 66 19.83 -8.57 5.46
C HIS A 66 18.87 -9.75 5.71
N PRO A 67 19.06 -10.60 6.73
CA PRO A 67 18.27 -11.80 6.98
C PRO A 67 16.75 -11.57 7.18
N HIS A 68 16.38 -10.39 7.64
CA HIS A 68 14.97 -10.01 7.88
C HIS A 68 14.35 -9.17 6.76
N GLU A 69 15.01 -9.05 5.63
CA GLU A 69 14.51 -8.32 4.46
C GLU A 69 14.09 -9.29 3.36
N TRP A 70 13.11 -8.91 2.59
CA TRP A 70 12.53 -9.75 1.55
C TRP A 70 12.01 -8.94 0.37
N LEU A 71 11.79 -9.64 -0.73
CA LEU A 71 11.05 -9.14 -1.88
C LEU A 71 9.58 -9.53 -1.76
N LYS A 72 8.68 -8.61 -2.05
CA LYS A 72 7.23 -8.84 -2.19
C LYS A 72 6.81 -8.60 -3.63
N ARG A 73 6.02 -9.49 -4.19
CA ARG A 73 5.34 -9.26 -5.46
C ARG A 73 3.95 -8.72 -5.21
N SER A 74 3.61 -7.57 -5.81
CA SER A 74 2.25 -7.03 -5.78
C SER A 74 1.32 -7.77 -6.77
N ALA A 75 0.00 -7.65 -6.59
CA ALA A 75 -0.98 -8.17 -7.55
C ALA A 75 -0.86 -7.47 -8.91
N GLY A 76 -0.45 -6.21 -8.94
CA GLY A 76 -0.15 -5.43 -10.15
C GLY A 76 1.15 -5.82 -10.85
N GLY A 77 1.92 -6.79 -10.31
CA GLY A 77 3.11 -7.33 -10.94
C GLY A 77 4.43 -6.67 -10.55
N ASP A 78 4.41 -5.67 -9.67
CA ASP A 78 5.62 -5.03 -9.17
C ASP A 78 6.33 -5.89 -8.12
N TRP A 79 7.66 -5.86 -8.14
CA TRP A 79 8.48 -6.38 -7.06
C TRP A 79 8.96 -5.25 -6.15
N ILE A 80 8.72 -5.40 -4.87
CA ILE A 80 9.01 -4.42 -3.83
C ILE A 80 10.01 -5.03 -2.87
N TYR A 81 11.10 -4.32 -2.58
CA TYR A 81 12.05 -4.75 -1.57
C TYR A 81 11.69 -4.17 -0.22
N TYR A 82 11.33 -5.03 0.71
CA TYR A 82 11.07 -4.66 2.10
C TYR A 82 12.37 -4.54 2.87
N SER A 83 12.68 -3.33 3.30
CA SER A 83 13.90 -3.01 4.04
C SER A 83 13.62 -2.76 5.52
N THR A 84 14.52 -3.24 6.37
CA THR A 84 14.60 -2.83 7.78
C THR A 84 15.26 -1.46 7.94
N GLY A 85 15.71 -0.86 6.82
CA GLY A 85 16.53 0.34 6.83
C GLY A 85 17.97 0.07 7.30
N GLY A 86 18.33 -1.20 7.54
CA GLY A 86 19.64 -1.60 8.07
C GLY A 86 19.93 -1.17 9.50
N TYR A 87 19.05 -0.33 10.10
CA TYR A 87 19.24 0.22 11.44
C TYR A 87 17.90 0.42 12.16
N THR A 88 17.90 0.19 13.45
CA THR A 88 16.75 0.47 14.33
C THR A 88 16.31 1.92 14.22
N GLY A 89 15.02 2.13 14.04
CA GLY A 89 14.40 3.46 13.99
C GLY A 89 14.25 4.05 12.59
N VAL A 90 14.89 3.50 11.56
CA VAL A 90 14.78 4.02 10.19
C VAL A 90 13.55 3.49 9.47
N PHE A 91 13.00 2.36 9.88
CA PHE A 91 11.82 1.79 9.22
C PHE A 91 10.57 2.68 9.30
N GLU A 92 10.50 3.60 10.24
CA GLU A 92 9.43 4.62 10.31
C GLU A 92 9.48 5.60 9.14
N THR A 93 10.64 5.74 8.53
CA THR A 93 10.88 6.62 7.39
C THR A 93 11.02 5.87 6.08
N THR A 94 11.51 4.63 6.13
CA THR A 94 11.84 3.82 4.96
C THR A 94 11.36 2.40 5.19
N GLY A 95 10.16 2.05 4.79
CA GLY A 95 9.64 0.69 4.93
C GLY A 95 9.87 -0.17 3.71
N GLU A 96 9.87 0.45 2.55
CA GLU A 96 9.79 -0.25 1.27
C GLU A 96 10.69 0.37 0.22
N TYR A 97 11.29 -0.48 -0.61
CA TYR A 97 12.00 -0.09 -1.82
C TYR A 97 11.31 -0.75 -3.00
N TYR A 98 10.95 0.06 -3.98
CA TYR A 98 10.24 -0.41 -5.15
C TYR A 98 11.21 -0.77 -6.26
N LEU A 99 11.06 -1.98 -6.82
CA LEU A 99 11.55 -2.31 -8.15
C LEU A 99 10.36 -2.18 -9.09
N PRO A 100 10.14 -1.01 -9.69
CA PRO A 100 8.93 -0.75 -10.42
C PRO A 100 8.99 -1.27 -11.85
N ASN A 101 7.84 -1.65 -12.38
CA ASN A 101 7.63 -1.77 -13.82
C ASN A 101 7.69 -0.41 -14.53
N LEU A 102 7.65 0.68 -13.79
CA LEU A 102 7.88 2.03 -14.26
C LEU A 102 9.22 2.54 -13.70
N PRO A 103 9.91 3.46 -14.39
CA PRO A 103 11.21 3.96 -13.96
C PRO A 103 11.09 4.91 -12.75
N TYR A 104 10.66 4.37 -11.61
CA TYR A 104 10.80 5.06 -10.35
C TYR A 104 12.13 4.70 -9.74
N PRO A 105 12.90 5.66 -9.32
CA PRO A 105 14.10 5.41 -8.53
C PRO A 105 13.74 4.90 -7.14
N THR A 106 14.73 4.43 -6.44
CA THR A 106 14.55 3.85 -5.11
C THR A 106 14.05 4.89 -4.11
N ASN A 107 13.24 4.46 -3.15
CA ASN A 107 12.77 5.30 -2.06
C ASN A 107 13.75 5.33 -0.87
N ASN A 108 15.02 5.01 -1.09
CA ASN A 108 15.99 4.90 -0.02
C ASN A 108 16.52 6.27 0.42
N HIS A 109 16.05 6.76 1.54
CA HIS A 109 16.47 8.05 2.12
C HIS A 109 17.87 8.02 2.72
N MET A 110 18.43 6.84 2.97
CA MET A 110 19.76 6.67 3.58
C MET A 110 20.87 6.43 2.57
N GLY A 111 20.53 6.34 1.30
CA GLY A 111 21.45 5.95 0.24
C GLY A 111 21.51 4.44 0.04
N GLY A 112 22.11 4.02 -1.06
CA GLY A 112 22.14 2.63 -1.50
C GLY A 112 20.90 2.24 -2.30
N SER A 113 20.97 1.10 -2.96
CA SER A 113 19.87 0.53 -3.73
C SER A 113 19.92 -0.99 -3.63
N PRO A 114 18.94 -1.64 -2.99
CA PRO A 114 18.92 -3.10 -2.94
C PRO A 114 18.83 -3.72 -4.35
N HIS A 115 18.27 -3.00 -5.32
CA HIS A 115 18.17 -3.43 -6.72
C HIS A 115 19.49 -3.35 -7.50
N ARG A 116 20.57 -2.86 -6.89
CA ARG A 116 21.95 -2.97 -7.41
C ARG A 116 22.70 -4.14 -6.78
N ASN A 117 22.13 -4.77 -5.74
CA ASN A 117 22.72 -5.95 -5.13
C ASN A 117 22.56 -7.16 -6.06
N ARG A 118 23.66 -7.85 -6.37
CA ARG A 118 23.68 -8.98 -7.31
C ARG A 118 22.83 -10.15 -6.84
N ALA A 119 22.79 -10.43 -5.54
CA ALA A 119 21.97 -11.50 -4.98
C ALA A 119 20.48 -11.20 -5.17
N VAL A 120 20.05 -9.95 -4.94
CA VAL A 120 18.65 -9.52 -5.14
C VAL A 120 18.25 -9.64 -6.61
N VAL A 121 19.05 -9.08 -7.52
CA VAL A 121 18.80 -9.14 -8.97
C VAL A 121 18.82 -10.58 -9.46
N GLY A 122 19.83 -11.35 -9.06
CA GLY A 122 19.97 -12.75 -9.45
C GLY A 122 18.78 -13.60 -8.99
N LEU A 123 18.25 -13.35 -7.79
CA LEU A 123 17.06 -14.04 -7.29
C LEU A 123 15.80 -13.64 -8.08
N LEU A 124 15.64 -12.35 -8.40
CA LEU A 124 14.52 -11.87 -9.22
C LEU A 124 14.51 -12.45 -10.63
N ASP A 125 15.68 -12.57 -11.25
CA ASP A 125 15.80 -13.08 -12.62
C ASP A 125 15.61 -14.60 -12.68
N ASN A 126 15.99 -15.33 -11.62
CA ASN A 126 16.10 -16.79 -11.67
C ASN A 126 15.12 -17.53 -10.75
N TRP A 127 14.25 -16.86 -9.98
CA TRP A 127 13.39 -17.51 -8.99
C TRP A 127 12.55 -18.66 -9.58
N TYR A 128 12.07 -18.51 -10.81
CA TYR A 128 11.21 -19.50 -11.43
C TYR A 128 11.99 -20.77 -11.81
N GLU A 129 13.21 -20.62 -12.34
CA GLU A 129 14.07 -21.77 -12.65
C GLU A 129 14.50 -22.50 -11.38
N LEU A 130 14.88 -21.79 -10.32
CA LEU A 130 15.18 -22.36 -9.00
C LEU A 130 13.99 -23.17 -8.46
N LEU A 131 12.79 -22.64 -8.63
CA LEU A 131 11.55 -23.34 -8.26
C LEU A 131 11.33 -24.62 -9.09
N LEU A 132 11.58 -24.56 -10.41
CA LEU A 132 11.47 -25.72 -11.29
C LEU A 132 12.48 -26.80 -10.93
N GLU A 133 13.68 -26.44 -10.52
CA GLU A 133 14.70 -27.37 -10.04
C GLU A 133 14.26 -28.06 -8.75
N ALA A 134 13.77 -27.30 -7.75
CA ALA A 134 13.20 -27.86 -6.54
C ALA A 134 12.05 -28.84 -6.84
N ALA A 135 11.17 -28.47 -7.76
CA ALA A 135 10.04 -29.30 -8.16
C ALA A 135 10.44 -30.62 -8.82
N ARG A 136 11.59 -30.68 -9.53
CA ARG A 136 12.11 -31.94 -10.13
C ARG A 136 12.59 -32.94 -9.08
N LYS A 137 13.02 -32.44 -7.92
CA LYS A 137 13.52 -33.24 -6.79
C LYS A 137 12.41 -33.81 -5.91
N VAL A 138 11.13 -33.49 -6.17
CA VAL A 138 10.00 -34.01 -5.39
C VAL A 138 9.77 -35.52 -5.68
N SER A 139 9.80 -36.33 -4.64
CA SER A 139 9.58 -37.76 -4.73
C SER A 139 8.17 -38.11 -5.20
N ASP A 140 8.06 -39.22 -5.98
CA ASP A 140 6.75 -39.79 -6.38
C ASP A 140 5.90 -40.23 -5.19
N LYS A 141 6.51 -40.50 -4.06
CA LYS A 141 5.85 -40.88 -2.81
C LYS A 141 5.18 -39.68 -2.09
N GLN A 142 5.30 -38.48 -2.62
CA GLN A 142 4.74 -37.24 -2.05
C GLN A 142 3.68 -36.62 -2.98
N PRO A 143 2.51 -37.25 -3.15
CA PRO A 143 1.50 -36.82 -4.13
C PRO A 143 0.93 -35.42 -3.85
N GLU A 144 0.88 -34.99 -2.59
CA GLU A 144 0.42 -33.65 -2.19
C GLU A 144 1.39 -32.59 -2.70
N LEU A 145 2.70 -32.76 -2.50
CA LEU A 145 3.72 -31.84 -3.02
C LEU A 145 3.74 -31.82 -4.54
N ARG A 146 3.57 -32.97 -5.19
CA ARG A 146 3.48 -32.99 -6.65
C ARG A 146 2.32 -32.17 -7.18
N ARG A 147 1.14 -32.25 -6.55
CA ARG A 147 -0.02 -31.41 -6.90
C ARG A 147 0.27 -29.93 -6.67
N PHE A 148 0.87 -29.61 -5.52
CA PHE A 148 1.26 -28.23 -5.19
C PHE A 148 2.22 -27.68 -6.25
N PHE A 149 3.33 -28.35 -6.53
CA PHE A 149 4.29 -27.88 -7.53
C PHE A 149 3.71 -27.85 -8.95
N ALA A 150 2.80 -28.75 -9.30
CA ALA A 150 2.10 -28.70 -10.58
C ALA A 150 1.22 -27.45 -10.71
N ALA A 151 0.60 -27.01 -9.61
CA ALA A 151 -0.18 -25.77 -9.58
C ALA A 151 0.72 -24.54 -9.64
N VAL A 152 1.81 -24.50 -8.89
CA VAL A 152 2.79 -23.38 -8.91
C VAL A 152 3.42 -23.21 -10.29
N LYS A 153 3.80 -24.30 -10.96
CA LYS A 153 4.36 -24.27 -12.33
C LYS A 153 3.45 -23.60 -13.36
N LYS A 154 2.13 -23.64 -13.17
CA LYS A 154 1.17 -22.97 -14.04
C LYS A 154 1.25 -21.43 -13.92
N ASN A 155 1.78 -20.94 -12.81
CA ASN A 155 1.95 -19.52 -12.53
C ASN A 155 3.37 -19.05 -12.92
N SER A 156 3.76 -19.26 -14.18
CA SER A 156 5.02 -18.74 -14.74
C SER A 156 5.09 -17.20 -14.69
N PRO A 157 6.27 -16.59 -14.80
CA PRO A 157 6.41 -15.13 -14.87
C PRO A 157 5.48 -14.47 -15.90
N ARG A 158 5.37 -15.07 -17.10
CA ARG A 158 4.45 -14.62 -18.14
C ARG A 158 2.98 -14.69 -17.68
N ARG A 159 2.58 -15.81 -17.10
CA ARG A 159 1.19 -15.98 -16.61
C ARG A 159 0.85 -14.99 -15.49
N LEU A 160 1.82 -14.69 -14.62
CA LEU A 160 1.67 -13.67 -13.57
C LEU A 160 1.54 -12.27 -14.16
N ALA A 161 2.29 -11.94 -15.22
CA ALA A 161 2.14 -10.69 -15.96
C ALA A 161 0.77 -10.59 -16.63
N ASP A 162 0.26 -11.68 -17.25
CA ASP A 162 -1.09 -11.71 -17.82
C ASP A 162 -2.16 -11.43 -16.75
N LYS A 163 -2.02 -12.01 -15.55
CA LYS A 163 -2.93 -11.75 -14.42
C LYS A 163 -2.88 -10.30 -13.96
N ALA A 164 -1.69 -9.72 -13.85
CA ALA A 164 -1.55 -8.29 -13.54
C ALA A 164 -2.23 -7.42 -14.60
N ALA A 165 -2.06 -7.74 -15.89
CA ALA A 165 -2.76 -7.04 -16.96
C ALA A 165 -4.29 -7.18 -16.90
N ILE A 166 -4.80 -8.32 -16.43
CA ILE A 166 -6.24 -8.49 -16.18
C ILE A 166 -6.69 -7.56 -15.05
N LEU A 167 -5.97 -7.54 -13.92
CA LEU A 167 -6.27 -6.66 -12.80
C LEU A 167 -6.26 -5.18 -13.23
N HIS A 168 -5.24 -4.77 -14.01
CA HIS A 168 -5.17 -3.41 -14.54
C HIS A 168 -6.35 -3.06 -15.46
N ARG A 169 -6.88 -4.03 -16.23
CA ARG A 169 -8.11 -3.78 -17.02
C ARG A 169 -9.35 -3.62 -16.13
N ILE A 170 -9.46 -4.42 -15.06
CA ILE A 170 -10.58 -4.30 -14.10
C ILE A 170 -10.52 -2.94 -13.40
N SER A 171 -9.34 -2.50 -12.98
CA SER A 171 -9.12 -1.21 -12.30
C SER A 171 -9.02 -0.03 -13.26
N GLU A 172 -9.14 -0.28 -14.58
CA GLU A 172 -9.05 0.72 -15.66
C GLU A 172 -7.69 1.42 -15.76
N GLY A 173 -6.66 0.72 -15.42
CA GLY A 173 -5.27 1.15 -15.46
C GLY A 173 -4.46 0.58 -14.30
N PRO A 174 -3.14 0.75 -14.32
CA PRO A 174 -2.31 0.36 -13.21
C PRO A 174 -2.62 1.23 -11.99
N VAL A 175 -2.80 0.59 -10.84
CA VAL A 175 -2.86 1.31 -9.56
C VAL A 175 -1.43 1.67 -9.18
N SER A 176 -1.04 2.90 -9.47
CA SER A 176 0.36 3.35 -9.38
C SER A 176 0.72 3.96 -8.03
N VAL A 177 -0.27 4.37 -7.24
CA VAL A 177 -0.07 4.90 -5.89
C VAL A 177 -1.21 4.41 -4.99
N LEU A 178 -0.85 3.87 -3.84
CA LEU A 178 -1.77 3.58 -2.74
C LEU A 178 -1.67 4.68 -1.67
N PRO A 179 -2.76 4.94 -0.92
CA PRO A 179 -2.67 5.81 0.25
C PRO A 179 -1.60 5.32 1.22
N PRO A 180 -0.85 6.23 1.87
CA PRO A 180 0.22 5.84 2.80
C PRO A 180 -0.31 5.00 3.97
N ASP A 181 -1.58 5.10 4.27
CA ASP A 181 -2.26 4.30 5.29
C ASP A 181 -2.29 2.80 4.96
N CYS A 182 -2.10 2.40 3.70
CA CYS A 182 -2.03 1.01 3.28
C CYS A 182 -0.72 0.31 3.68
N ARG A 183 0.32 1.04 4.10
CA ARG A 183 1.67 0.48 4.36
C ARG A 183 1.72 -0.64 5.41
N HIS A 184 0.73 -0.71 6.27
CA HIS A 184 0.63 -1.74 7.29
C HIS A 184 -0.17 -2.97 6.84
N VAL A 185 -0.76 -2.93 5.66
CA VAL A 185 -1.46 -4.07 5.07
C VAL A 185 -0.47 -4.91 4.30
N ASP A 186 -0.13 -6.07 4.82
CA ASP A 186 0.86 -6.96 4.21
C ASP A 186 0.32 -7.68 2.97
N TYR A 187 -0.98 -7.99 2.97
CA TYR A 187 -1.66 -8.58 1.83
C TYR A 187 -2.26 -7.53 0.91
N GLN A 188 -2.65 -7.99 -0.26
CA GLN A 188 -3.14 -7.14 -1.33
C GLN A 188 -4.37 -6.37 -0.89
N VAL A 189 -4.33 -5.08 -1.09
CA VAL A 189 -5.51 -4.23 -1.02
C VAL A 189 -6.26 -4.41 -2.34
N ILE A 190 -7.54 -4.75 -2.29
CA ILE A 190 -8.33 -4.96 -3.51
C ILE A 190 -8.72 -3.59 -4.09
N PRO A 191 -8.29 -3.24 -5.31
CA PRO A 191 -8.67 -1.98 -5.93
C PRO A 191 -10.11 -2.08 -6.46
N LEU A 192 -10.95 -1.17 -6.02
CA LEU A 192 -12.30 -0.98 -6.54
C LEU A 192 -12.42 0.47 -7.01
N THR A 193 -12.32 0.69 -8.31
CA THR A 193 -12.37 2.03 -8.88
C THR A 193 -13.79 2.58 -8.82
N VAL A 194 -13.97 3.70 -8.12
CA VAL A 194 -15.26 4.38 -7.98
C VAL A 194 -15.36 5.64 -8.84
N ALA A 195 -14.19 6.21 -9.21
CA ALA A 195 -14.11 7.39 -10.06
C ALA A 195 -12.80 7.38 -10.85
N ARG A 196 -12.84 8.04 -12.00
CA ARG A 196 -11.70 8.28 -12.90
C ARG A 196 -11.32 9.76 -12.86
N GLY A 197 -10.07 10.06 -13.21
CA GLY A 197 -9.59 11.44 -13.29
C GLY A 197 -9.40 12.10 -11.92
N CYS A 198 -9.00 13.37 -11.96
CA CYS A 198 -8.73 14.18 -10.79
C CYS A 198 -9.21 15.61 -11.02
N LEU A 199 -9.67 16.28 -9.96
CA LEU A 199 -10.05 17.70 -10.02
C LEU A 199 -8.85 18.61 -10.33
N TYR A 200 -7.67 18.23 -9.84
CA TYR A 200 -6.47 19.04 -9.96
C TYR A 200 -5.51 18.48 -11.01
N LYS A 201 -4.74 19.38 -11.62
CA LYS A 201 -3.67 19.06 -12.56
C LYS A 201 -2.32 19.53 -12.02
N CYS A 202 -2.00 19.13 -10.78
CA CYS A 202 -0.79 19.58 -10.08
C CYS A 202 0.47 19.30 -10.90
N ALA A 203 1.39 20.28 -10.96
CA ALA A 203 2.59 20.19 -11.78
C ALA A 203 3.54 19.07 -11.33
N PHE A 204 3.65 18.85 -10.03
CA PHE A 204 4.54 17.84 -9.40
C PHE A 204 4.00 16.42 -9.51
N CYS A 205 2.70 16.21 -9.79
CA CYS A 205 2.08 14.90 -9.75
C CYS A 205 2.58 14.01 -10.89
N ARG A 206 3.29 12.95 -10.58
CA ARG A 206 3.85 11.99 -11.54
C ARG A 206 2.84 10.94 -12.03
N VAL A 207 1.72 10.79 -11.32
CA VAL A 207 0.66 9.81 -11.62
C VAL A 207 -0.59 10.45 -12.20
N LYS A 208 -0.53 11.74 -12.52
CA LYS A 208 -1.64 12.45 -13.13
C LYS A 208 -2.02 11.81 -14.46
N ASN A 209 -3.32 11.70 -14.67
CA ASN A 209 -3.86 11.43 -16.00
C ASN A 209 -4.53 12.72 -16.51
N ASN A 210 -4.71 12.82 -17.82
CA ASN A 210 -5.37 13.96 -18.45
C ASN A 210 -6.90 13.82 -18.47
N GLN A 211 -7.44 12.84 -17.73
CA GLN A 211 -8.87 12.59 -17.69
C GLN A 211 -9.57 13.61 -16.78
N ILE A 212 -10.74 14.04 -17.19
CA ILE A 212 -11.66 14.82 -16.36
C ILE A 212 -12.25 13.88 -15.31
N PHE A 213 -12.52 14.39 -14.12
CA PHE A 213 -13.18 13.62 -13.06
C PHE A 213 -14.53 13.10 -13.56
N GLN A 214 -14.74 11.81 -13.38
CA GLN A 214 -15.98 11.12 -13.69
C GLN A 214 -16.19 9.97 -12.71
N GLN A 215 -17.30 9.99 -11.98
CA GLN A 215 -17.69 8.85 -11.15
C GLN A 215 -18.28 7.72 -12.01
N LEU A 216 -18.17 6.48 -11.54
CA LEU A 216 -18.75 5.31 -12.14
C LEU A 216 -20.20 5.13 -11.71
N SER A 217 -20.96 4.35 -12.46
CA SER A 217 -22.28 3.90 -12.06
C SER A 217 -22.22 2.70 -11.12
N SER A 218 -23.29 2.45 -10.36
CA SER A 218 -23.39 1.25 -9.51
C SER A 218 -23.27 -0.04 -10.31
N THR A 219 -23.74 -0.08 -11.56
CA THR A 219 -23.63 -1.24 -12.45
C THR A 219 -22.16 -1.52 -12.83
N GLU A 220 -21.36 -0.47 -13.08
CA GLU A 220 -19.93 -0.61 -13.34
C GLU A 220 -19.20 -1.12 -12.09
N ILE A 221 -19.56 -0.61 -10.91
CA ILE A 221 -19.04 -1.10 -9.62
C ILE A 221 -19.35 -2.59 -9.43
N ASP A 222 -20.59 -3.01 -9.69
CA ASP A 222 -21.00 -4.41 -9.58
C ASP A 222 -20.19 -5.31 -10.50
N SER A 223 -20.02 -4.91 -11.75
CA SER A 223 -19.22 -5.64 -12.74
C SER A 223 -17.76 -5.76 -12.32
N GLN A 224 -17.18 -4.71 -11.72
CA GLN A 224 -15.83 -4.75 -11.18
C GLN A 224 -15.74 -5.74 -10.01
N ILE A 225 -16.68 -5.71 -9.07
CA ILE A 225 -16.69 -6.61 -7.90
C ILE A 225 -16.71 -8.07 -8.35
N ASP A 226 -17.54 -8.44 -9.33
CA ASP A 226 -17.61 -9.80 -9.88
C ASP A 226 -16.29 -10.21 -10.55
N ALA A 227 -15.69 -9.31 -11.32
CA ALA A 227 -14.41 -9.54 -11.96
C ALA A 227 -13.27 -9.67 -10.93
N LEU A 228 -13.24 -8.83 -9.88
CA LEU A 228 -12.27 -8.90 -8.78
C LEU A 228 -12.43 -10.20 -7.99
N LYS A 229 -13.65 -10.63 -7.70
CA LYS A 229 -13.95 -11.91 -7.05
C LYS A 229 -13.32 -13.08 -7.82
N THR A 230 -13.46 -13.07 -9.13
CA THR A 230 -12.85 -14.07 -10.02
C THR A 230 -11.32 -13.96 -10.04
N CYS A 231 -10.77 -12.74 -10.08
CA CYS A 231 -9.33 -12.48 -10.14
C CYS A 231 -8.60 -12.95 -8.89
N TYR A 232 -9.13 -12.62 -7.70
CA TYR A 232 -8.52 -12.99 -6.41
C TYR A 232 -8.85 -14.43 -5.99
N ALA A 233 -9.97 -14.98 -6.40
CA ALA A 233 -10.37 -16.38 -6.22
C ALA A 233 -10.13 -16.91 -4.78
N ASN A 234 -9.31 -17.97 -4.63
CA ASN A 234 -9.04 -18.58 -3.31
C ASN A 234 -8.28 -17.65 -2.35
N ASP A 235 -7.58 -16.65 -2.87
CA ASP A 235 -6.79 -15.73 -2.04
C ASP A 235 -7.61 -14.62 -1.38
N LEU A 236 -8.90 -14.50 -1.71
CA LEU A 236 -9.81 -13.57 -1.05
C LEU A 236 -9.81 -13.70 0.48
N VAL A 237 -9.61 -14.91 0.99
CA VAL A 237 -9.52 -15.16 2.44
C VAL A 237 -8.37 -14.39 3.10
N ASN A 238 -7.38 -13.97 2.33
CA ASN A 238 -6.25 -13.17 2.80
C ASN A 238 -6.45 -11.67 2.64
N CYS A 239 -7.48 -11.23 1.94
CA CYS A 239 -7.74 -9.83 1.64
C CYS A 239 -8.76 -9.26 2.62
N ASN A 240 -8.40 -8.23 3.36
CA ASN A 240 -9.28 -7.55 4.30
C ASN A 240 -9.44 -6.06 4.01
N ALA A 241 -9.00 -5.59 2.84
CA ALA A 241 -8.99 -4.17 2.55
C ALA A 241 -9.43 -3.84 1.12
N LEU A 242 -10.17 -2.74 0.99
CA LEU A 242 -10.50 -2.10 -0.28
C LEU A 242 -9.68 -0.83 -0.46
N PHE A 243 -9.29 -0.57 -1.69
CA PHE A 243 -8.82 0.74 -2.13
C PHE A 243 -9.78 1.31 -3.16
N LEU A 244 -10.49 2.37 -2.80
CA LEU A 244 -11.42 3.04 -3.71
C LEU A 244 -10.63 3.97 -4.63
N ALA A 245 -10.03 3.37 -5.64
CA ALA A 245 -9.06 4.04 -6.51
C ALA A 245 -9.70 5.12 -7.41
N GLN A 246 -8.90 6.02 -8.00
CA GLN A 246 -7.45 6.11 -8.01
C GLN A 246 -6.92 7.44 -7.45
N HIS A 247 -7.64 8.58 -7.61
CA HIS A 247 -7.10 9.90 -7.31
C HIS A 247 -7.90 10.63 -6.25
N ASP A 248 -9.11 11.08 -6.54
CA ASP A 248 -9.98 11.85 -5.64
C ASP A 248 -11.33 11.15 -5.52
N ALA A 249 -11.32 9.95 -4.93
CA ALA A 249 -12.55 9.19 -4.77
C ALA A 249 -13.56 9.90 -3.86
N LEU A 250 -13.10 10.74 -2.91
CA LEU A 250 -13.97 11.50 -2.02
C LEU A 250 -14.86 12.52 -2.77
N GLN A 251 -14.50 12.88 -4.01
CA GLN A 251 -15.31 13.75 -4.86
C GLN A 251 -16.57 13.05 -5.43
N ALA A 252 -16.59 11.71 -5.42
CA ALA A 252 -17.78 10.97 -5.85
C ALA A 252 -18.94 11.19 -4.88
N GLU A 253 -20.18 10.97 -5.36
CA GLU A 253 -21.37 11.06 -4.51
C GLU A 253 -21.23 10.14 -3.28
N GLY A 254 -21.57 10.68 -2.10
CA GLY A 254 -21.47 9.94 -0.85
C GLY A 254 -22.25 8.62 -0.89
N ALA A 255 -23.44 8.60 -1.50
CA ALA A 255 -24.24 7.39 -1.66
C ALA A 255 -23.51 6.30 -2.48
N LEU A 256 -22.77 6.67 -3.53
CA LEU A 256 -22.00 5.73 -4.33
C LEU A 256 -20.80 5.17 -3.54
N LEU A 257 -20.11 6.02 -2.77
CA LEU A 257 -19.01 5.58 -1.90
C LEU A 257 -19.48 4.58 -0.86
N LEU A 258 -20.57 4.90 -0.15
CA LEU A 258 -21.17 4.01 0.86
C LEU A 258 -21.60 2.68 0.25
N TYR A 259 -22.29 2.72 -0.89
CA TYR A 259 -22.68 1.53 -1.65
C TYR A 259 -21.47 0.67 -2.03
N SER A 260 -20.40 1.30 -2.56
CA SER A 260 -19.20 0.60 -3.01
C SER A 260 -18.47 -0.10 -1.88
N ILE A 261 -18.36 0.57 -0.71
CA ILE A 261 -17.75 0.00 0.49
C ILE A 261 -18.58 -1.18 1.00
N GLU A 262 -19.87 -0.96 1.22
CA GLU A 262 -20.75 -1.99 1.77
C GLU A 262 -20.80 -3.23 0.87
N LYS A 263 -21.09 -3.03 -0.42
CA LYS A 263 -21.17 -4.12 -1.39
C LYS A 263 -19.83 -4.81 -1.61
N GLY A 264 -18.75 -4.04 -1.78
CA GLY A 264 -17.41 -4.60 -1.94
C GLY A 264 -16.98 -5.44 -0.73
N CYS A 265 -17.19 -4.95 0.48
CA CYS A 265 -16.89 -5.70 1.70
C CYS A 265 -17.71 -6.98 1.81
N ARG A 266 -19.00 -6.94 1.46
CA ARG A 266 -19.90 -8.09 1.53
C ARG A 266 -19.57 -9.14 0.46
N GLU A 267 -19.54 -8.74 -0.80
CA GLU A 267 -19.37 -9.67 -1.93
C GLU A 267 -17.98 -10.28 -2.02
N LEU A 268 -16.95 -9.56 -1.60
CA LEU A 268 -15.58 -10.07 -1.52
C LEU A 268 -15.28 -10.77 -0.18
N GLY A 269 -16.25 -10.78 0.74
CA GLY A 269 -16.15 -11.52 2.00
C GLY A 269 -15.12 -10.98 2.98
N LEU A 270 -14.81 -9.67 2.95
CA LEU A 270 -13.71 -9.07 3.72
C LEU A 270 -13.87 -9.20 5.25
N HIS A 271 -15.10 -9.37 5.73
CA HIS A 271 -15.36 -9.60 7.17
C HIS A 271 -14.98 -11.01 7.64
N ASN A 272 -14.85 -11.96 6.70
CA ASN A 272 -14.50 -13.35 6.97
C ASN A 272 -13.04 -13.66 6.61
N SER A 273 -12.26 -12.64 6.33
CA SER A 273 -10.84 -12.78 5.99
C SER A 273 -10.04 -13.32 7.17
N TRP A 274 -8.90 -13.94 6.86
CA TRP A 274 -7.93 -14.35 7.89
C TRP A 274 -7.37 -13.15 8.67
N PRO A 275 -6.91 -12.06 8.01
CA PRO A 275 -6.55 -10.84 8.72
C PRO A 275 -7.81 -10.20 9.31
N GLU A 276 -7.77 -9.94 10.62
CA GLU A 276 -8.87 -9.33 11.34
C GLU A 276 -9.01 -7.83 11.01
N SER A 277 -10.20 -7.29 11.17
CA SER A 277 -10.53 -5.87 10.94
C SER A 277 -10.41 -5.43 9.49
N SER A 278 -11.52 -5.45 8.77
CA SER A 278 -11.57 -4.89 7.40
C SER A 278 -11.24 -3.39 7.40
N SER A 279 -10.70 -2.93 6.28
CA SER A 279 -10.37 -1.52 6.08
C SER A 279 -10.73 -1.05 4.68
N SER A 280 -11.03 0.24 4.56
CA SER A 280 -11.21 0.90 3.27
C SER A 280 -10.32 2.13 3.20
N PHE A 281 -9.66 2.32 2.07
CA PHE A 281 -8.68 3.37 1.84
C PHE A 281 -9.05 4.15 0.58
N TRP A 282 -8.92 5.46 0.62
CA TRP A 282 -9.05 6.29 -0.58
C TRP A 282 -8.38 7.65 -0.42
N PHE A 283 -8.18 8.30 -1.55
CA PHE A 283 -7.73 9.68 -1.60
C PHE A 283 -8.90 10.66 -1.65
N GLY A 284 -8.65 11.85 -1.12
CA GLY A 284 -9.49 13.01 -1.29
C GLY A 284 -8.67 14.27 -1.54
N SER A 285 -9.31 15.27 -2.09
CA SER A 285 -8.78 16.62 -2.22
C SER A 285 -9.23 17.52 -1.07
N VAL A 286 -8.61 18.69 -0.95
CA VAL A 286 -9.07 19.75 -0.04
C VAL A 286 -10.53 20.12 -0.35
N THR A 287 -10.85 20.33 -1.63
CA THR A 287 -12.19 20.70 -2.07
C THR A 287 -13.21 19.61 -1.73
N SER A 288 -12.91 18.34 -2.00
CA SER A 288 -13.84 17.24 -1.70
C SER A 288 -14.02 17.06 -0.18
N LEU A 289 -12.97 17.24 0.62
CA LEU A 289 -13.08 17.18 2.08
C LEU A 289 -13.93 18.32 2.62
N LEU A 290 -13.70 19.57 2.18
CA LEU A 290 -14.49 20.72 2.62
C LEU A 290 -15.94 20.62 2.22
N GLY A 291 -16.24 20.06 1.03
CA GLY A 291 -17.57 19.82 0.52
C GLY A 291 -18.34 18.66 1.17
N ALA A 292 -17.64 17.68 1.77
CA ALA A 292 -18.28 16.52 2.39
C ALA A 292 -19.06 16.91 3.64
N GLY A 293 -20.36 16.63 3.67
CA GLY A 293 -21.26 16.95 4.79
C GLY A 293 -21.13 15.98 5.98
N GLU A 294 -21.58 16.40 7.16
CA GLU A 294 -21.57 15.55 8.37
C GLU A 294 -22.40 14.27 8.19
N ALA A 295 -23.56 14.35 7.50
CA ALA A 295 -24.42 13.21 7.24
C ALA A 295 -23.70 12.06 6.53
N PHE A 296 -22.77 12.38 5.59
CA PHE A 296 -21.95 11.38 4.92
C PHE A 296 -21.04 10.66 5.93
N PHE A 297 -20.39 11.38 6.84
CA PHE A 297 -19.51 10.77 7.85
C PHE A 297 -20.30 9.98 8.90
N ASP A 298 -21.51 10.43 9.27
CA ASP A 298 -22.39 9.70 10.17
C ASP A 298 -22.82 8.34 9.57
N GLU A 299 -23.13 8.29 8.27
CA GLU A 299 -23.43 7.05 7.57
C GLU A 299 -22.20 6.18 7.37
N LEU A 300 -21.07 6.78 7.03
CA LEU A 300 -19.80 6.09 6.87
C LEU A 300 -19.33 5.42 8.17
N GLU A 301 -19.54 6.07 9.31
CA GLU A 301 -19.20 5.50 10.64
C GLU A 301 -19.99 4.23 10.94
N ARG A 302 -21.24 4.12 10.47
CA ARG A 302 -22.09 2.93 10.67
C ARG A 302 -21.63 1.72 9.86
N LEU A 303 -20.89 1.94 8.77
CA LEU A 303 -20.35 0.84 8.00
C LEU A 303 -19.25 0.12 8.81
N PRO A 304 -19.14 -1.20 8.68
CA PRO A 304 -18.11 -1.97 9.39
C PRO A 304 -16.71 -1.67 8.89
N GLY A 305 -15.72 -1.94 9.74
CA GLY A 305 -14.30 -1.78 9.41
C GLY A 305 -13.79 -0.34 9.58
N ARG A 306 -12.49 -0.16 9.38
CA ARG A 306 -11.82 1.14 9.47
C ARG A 306 -11.80 1.84 8.12
N LYS A 307 -11.94 3.15 8.13
CA LYS A 307 -11.94 4.00 6.94
C LYS A 307 -10.81 5.01 7.03
N TYR A 308 -9.95 5.00 6.04
CA TYR A 308 -8.81 5.90 5.95
C TYR A 308 -8.96 6.78 4.70
N ILE A 309 -9.02 8.08 4.92
CA ILE A 309 -9.14 9.08 3.86
C ILE A 309 -7.86 9.92 3.87
N ASN A 310 -7.07 9.81 2.83
CA ASN A 310 -5.83 10.56 2.74
C ASN A 310 -6.00 11.81 1.86
N ILE A 311 -5.74 12.97 2.44
CA ILE A 311 -5.93 14.27 1.77
C ILE A 311 -4.58 14.84 1.37
N GLY A 312 -4.43 15.15 0.08
CA GLY A 312 -3.27 15.85 -0.43
C GLY A 312 -3.35 17.34 -0.09
N LEU A 313 -2.78 17.77 1.02
CA LEU A 313 -2.66 19.18 1.41
C LEU A 313 -1.45 19.85 0.74
N GLU A 314 -0.34 19.15 0.68
CA GLU A 314 0.97 19.45 0.11
C GLU A 314 1.71 20.60 0.80
N SER A 315 1.08 21.76 1.00
CA SER A 315 1.64 22.92 1.70
C SER A 315 0.53 23.78 2.30
N ALA A 316 0.84 24.49 3.38
CA ALA A 316 -0.01 25.55 3.93
C ALA A 316 0.57 26.95 3.64
N ASP A 317 1.60 27.03 2.82
CA ASP A 317 2.23 28.27 2.33
C ASP A 317 1.82 28.53 0.89
N GLN A 318 1.30 29.73 0.59
CA GLN A 318 0.75 30.06 -0.72
C GLN A 318 1.80 30.02 -1.82
N ASP A 319 2.97 30.60 -1.58
CA ASP A 319 4.04 30.63 -2.59
C ASP A 319 4.49 29.20 -2.95
N THR A 320 4.46 28.29 -1.98
CA THR A 320 4.75 26.87 -2.22
C THR A 320 3.64 26.17 -2.99
N LEU A 321 2.36 26.46 -2.70
CA LEU A 321 1.23 25.92 -3.47
C LEU A 321 1.31 26.35 -4.94
N ASP A 322 1.63 27.63 -5.17
CA ASP A 322 1.81 28.18 -6.51
C ASP A 322 2.99 27.54 -7.24
N LEU A 323 4.12 27.35 -6.55
CA LEU A 323 5.30 26.65 -7.07
C LEU A 323 4.98 25.20 -7.48
N LEU A 324 4.15 24.52 -6.72
CA LEU A 324 3.70 23.17 -7.01
C LEU A 324 2.62 23.10 -8.11
N GLY A 325 2.09 24.25 -8.53
CA GLY A 325 0.96 24.35 -9.45
C GLY A 325 -0.29 23.68 -8.89
N LYS A 326 -0.50 23.80 -7.56
CA LYS A 326 -1.70 23.29 -6.89
C LYS A 326 -2.72 24.42 -6.76
N PRO A 327 -3.90 24.32 -7.41
CA PRO A 327 -4.87 25.41 -7.48
C PRO A 327 -5.71 25.50 -6.19
N LEU A 328 -5.06 25.89 -5.09
CA LEU A 328 -5.68 26.02 -3.76
C LEU A 328 -5.18 27.28 -3.06
N ASP A 329 -6.04 27.84 -2.23
CA ASP A 329 -5.65 28.87 -1.28
C ASP A 329 -5.13 28.23 0.03
N SER A 330 -4.10 28.82 0.62
CA SER A 330 -3.54 28.34 1.89
C SER A 330 -4.58 28.38 3.03
N ALA A 331 -5.56 29.29 2.96
CA ALA A 331 -6.69 29.32 3.90
C ALA A 331 -7.56 28.07 3.82
N ASP A 332 -7.84 27.55 2.61
CA ASP A 332 -8.60 26.32 2.40
C ASP A 332 -7.82 25.10 2.94
N VAL A 333 -6.50 25.08 2.78
CA VAL A 333 -5.65 24.03 3.36
C VAL A 333 -5.74 24.03 4.88
N CYS A 334 -5.67 25.19 5.51
CA CYS A 334 -5.83 25.34 6.97
C CYS A 334 -7.23 24.87 7.43
N ALA A 335 -8.30 25.29 6.75
CA ALA A 335 -9.66 24.87 7.04
C ALA A 335 -9.85 23.36 6.87
N ALA A 336 -9.27 22.76 5.82
CA ALA A 336 -9.29 21.32 5.61
C ALA A 336 -8.54 20.55 6.73
N PHE A 337 -7.41 21.07 7.19
CA PHE A 337 -6.67 20.48 8.29
C PHE A 337 -7.46 20.54 9.61
N GLU A 338 -8.14 21.64 9.90
CA GLU A 338 -9.03 21.77 11.05
C GLU A 338 -10.21 20.79 10.96
N LYS A 339 -10.89 20.71 9.81
CA LYS A 339 -11.98 19.77 9.57
C LYS A 339 -11.52 18.33 9.72
N MET A 340 -10.35 17.98 9.21
CA MET A 340 -9.71 16.68 9.41
C MET A 340 -9.60 16.34 10.91
N GLN A 341 -9.14 17.28 11.74
CA GLN A 341 -9.01 17.06 13.18
C GLN A 341 -10.37 16.89 13.86
N GLN A 342 -11.37 17.69 13.48
CA GLN A 342 -12.73 17.57 14.02
C GLN A 342 -13.35 16.20 13.73
N ILE A 343 -13.22 15.70 12.50
CA ILE A 343 -13.71 14.37 12.10
C ILE A 343 -12.97 13.28 12.86
N ASN A 344 -11.66 13.37 12.97
CA ASN A 344 -10.84 12.40 13.71
C ASN A 344 -11.17 12.34 15.20
N GLN A 345 -11.66 13.43 15.79
CA GLN A 345 -12.11 13.48 17.19
C GLN A 345 -13.52 12.89 17.36
N ARG A 346 -14.41 13.13 16.40
CA ARG A 346 -15.83 12.77 16.48
C ARG A 346 -16.08 11.29 16.20
N TYR A 347 -15.42 10.70 15.20
CA TYR A 347 -15.70 9.34 14.73
C TYR A 347 -14.60 8.36 15.16
N ASP A 348 -14.98 7.16 15.57
CA ASP A 348 -14.01 6.16 16.06
C ASP A 348 -13.40 5.34 14.93
N SER A 349 -14.18 4.96 13.92
CA SER A 349 -13.74 4.09 12.81
C SER A 349 -13.20 4.85 11.59
N ILE A 350 -13.34 6.18 11.55
CA ILE A 350 -12.86 7.03 10.46
C ILE A 350 -11.56 7.71 10.87
N GLU A 351 -10.55 7.66 10.04
CA GLU A 351 -9.35 8.47 10.16
C GLU A 351 -9.09 9.23 8.86
N ILE A 352 -9.01 10.55 8.95
CA ILE A 352 -8.51 11.40 7.88
C ILE A 352 -7.06 11.72 8.14
N THR A 353 -6.22 11.49 7.13
CA THR A 353 -4.78 11.72 7.15
C THR A 353 -4.41 12.76 6.11
N ALA A 354 -3.24 13.34 6.20
CA ALA A 354 -2.81 14.39 5.30
C ALA A 354 -1.42 14.12 4.73
N ASN A 355 -1.22 14.47 3.45
CA ASN A 355 0.09 14.51 2.82
C ASN A 355 0.58 15.95 2.73
N PHE A 356 1.85 16.15 3.12
CA PHE A 356 2.63 17.35 2.84
C PHE A 356 3.89 16.96 2.08
N VAL A 357 4.37 17.83 1.23
CA VAL A 357 5.64 17.62 0.53
C VAL A 357 6.83 17.93 1.44
N ILE A 358 7.96 17.29 1.16
CA ILE A 358 9.24 17.59 1.80
C ILE A 358 10.35 17.60 0.74
N ASP A 359 11.14 18.66 0.70
CA ASP A 359 12.31 18.77 -0.17
C ASP A 359 13.24 19.86 0.34
N GLU A 360 14.55 19.73 0.07
CA GLU A 360 15.56 20.70 0.52
C GLU A 360 15.45 22.07 -0.15
N HIS A 361 14.79 22.12 -1.31
CA HIS A 361 14.65 23.35 -2.11
C HIS A 361 13.33 24.05 -1.88
N LEU A 362 12.50 23.56 -0.96
CA LEU A 362 11.25 24.27 -0.61
C LEU A 362 11.54 25.51 0.24
N PRO A 363 10.72 26.57 0.09
CA PRO A 363 10.84 27.79 0.87
C PRO A 363 10.80 27.54 2.38
N ALA A 364 11.52 28.32 3.17
CA ALA A 364 11.45 28.23 4.63
C ALA A 364 10.04 28.52 5.17
N ALA A 365 9.26 29.33 4.47
CA ALA A 365 7.86 29.62 4.78
C ALA A 365 6.98 28.36 4.77
N HIS A 366 7.22 27.41 3.84
CA HIS A 366 6.56 26.13 3.81
C HIS A 366 6.73 25.35 5.13
N TYR A 367 7.97 25.25 5.62
CA TYR A 367 8.25 24.53 6.88
C TYR A 367 7.69 25.27 8.09
N ALA A 368 7.72 26.61 8.09
CA ALA A 368 7.12 27.41 9.16
C ALA A 368 5.59 27.22 9.24
N ALA A 369 4.91 27.23 8.09
CA ALA A 369 3.47 26.99 8.00
C ALA A 369 3.10 25.57 8.43
N LEU A 370 3.83 24.56 7.97
CA LEU A 370 3.65 23.18 8.40
C LEU A 370 3.86 23.03 9.91
N GLU A 371 4.93 23.60 10.46
CA GLU A 371 5.21 23.58 11.89
C GLU A 371 4.07 24.18 12.70
N GLN A 372 3.53 25.30 12.26
CA GLN A 372 2.38 25.94 12.92
C GLN A 372 1.16 25.00 12.96
N LEU A 373 0.84 24.32 11.86
CA LEU A 373 -0.28 23.38 11.81
C LEU A 373 -0.08 22.18 12.75
N ILE A 374 1.07 21.52 12.69
CA ILE A 374 1.31 20.28 13.47
C ILE A 374 1.55 20.54 14.96
N ARG A 375 1.91 21.77 15.36
CA ARG A 375 2.06 22.20 16.76
C ARG A 375 0.80 22.82 17.33
N GLY A 376 -0.04 23.46 16.51
CA GLY A 376 -1.20 24.23 16.91
C GLY A 376 -2.34 23.41 17.49
N GLN A 377 -2.31 22.09 17.37
CA GLN A 377 -3.38 21.22 17.81
C GLN A 377 -3.44 21.10 19.33
N ALA A 378 -4.58 21.41 19.92
CA ALA A 378 -4.75 21.43 21.38
C ALA A 378 -4.65 20.02 22.02
N ARG A 379 -5.10 18.98 21.35
CA ARG A 379 -4.96 17.57 21.74
C ARG A 379 -5.04 16.68 20.49
N PRO A 380 -4.10 15.73 20.30
CA PRO A 380 -4.23 14.73 19.26
C PRO A 380 -5.40 13.80 19.58
N SER A 381 -6.22 13.53 18.60
CA SER A 381 -7.33 12.59 18.69
C SER A 381 -6.78 11.16 18.73
N ARG A 382 -6.65 10.58 19.91
CA ARG A 382 -6.38 9.12 20.10
C ARG A 382 -5.35 8.50 19.11
N GLY A 383 -4.31 9.25 18.73
CA GLY A 383 -3.29 8.79 17.76
C GLY A 383 -3.73 8.82 16.30
N LYS A 384 -4.85 9.46 15.97
CA LYS A 384 -5.33 9.69 14.60
C LYS A 384 -4.84 11.02 14.02
N GLY A 385 -5.15 11.26 12.76
CA GLY A 385 -4.79 12.48 12.05
C GLY A 385 -3.34 12.50 11.63
N THR A 386 -2.86 11.36 11.20
CA THR A 386 -1.48 11.20 10.74
C THR A 386 -1.16 12.15 9.60
N VAL A 387 -0.02 12.82 9.71
CA VAL A 387 0.58 13.62 8.64
C VAL A 387 1.72 12.81 8.03
N TYR A 388 1.68 12.65 6.71
CA TYR A 388 2.72 12.01 5.93
C TYR A 388 3.53 13.04 5.16
N LEU A 389 4.84 12.95 5.24
CA LEU A 389 5.75 13.79 4.47
C LEU A 389 6.21 13.03 3.22
N SER A 390 5.83 13.53 2.05
CA SER A 390 6.14 12.93 0.75
C SER A 390 7.32 13.65 0.09
N PRO A 391 8.48 12.99 -0.10
CA PRO A 391 9.60 13.59 -0.79
C PRO A 391 9.27 13.91 -2.25
N LEU A 392 9.54 15.14 -2.71
CA LEU A 392 9.38 15.53 -4.12
C LEU A 392 10.42 14.86 -5.02
N GLN A 393 11.65 14.74 -4.53
CA GLN A 393 12.77 14.09 -5.24
C GLN A 393 13.09 12.76 -4.55
N ILE A 394 12.38 11.72 -4.93
CA ILE A 394 12.57 10.38 -4.36
C ILE A 394 13.94 9.80 -4.71
N ASP A 395 14.51 10.23 -5.83
CA ASP A 395 15.74 9.69 -6.45
C ASP A 395 17.01 10.12 -5.76
N GLN A 396 16.93 11.16 -4.95
CA GLN A 396 18.08 11.75 -4.29
C GLN A 396 17.89 11.66 -2.78
N PRO A 397 18.29 10.53 -2.18
CA PRO A 397 18.23 10.39 -0.72
C PRO A 397 19.18 11.41 -0.07
N SER A 398 18.66 12.12 0.94
CA SER A 398 19.39 13.17 1.62
C SER A 398 19.31 13.01 3.12
N ARG A 399 20.49 13.15 3.79
CA ARG A 399 20.53 13.21 5.24
C ARG A 399 19.88 14.48 5.79
N ALA A 400 19.98 15.60 5.08
CA ALA A 400 19.35 16.87 5.48
C ALA A 400 17.83 16.71 5.58
N ARG A 401 17.20 16.05 4.59
CA ARG A 401 15.77 15.73 4.60
C ARG A 401 15.39 14.85 5.80
N LEU A 402 16.22 13.88 6.14
CA LEU A 402 15.99 13.03 7.30
C LEU A 402 16.09 13.80 8.62
N PHE A 403 17.08 14.71 8.76
CA PHE A 403 17.19 15.60 9.92
C PHE A 403 15.99 16.53 10.05
N GLU A 404 15.51 17.09 8.95
CA GLU A 404 14.32 17.95 8.95
C GLU A 404 13.07 17.15 9.34
N PHE A 405 12.90 15.94 8.83
CA PHE A 405 11.84 15.04 9.26
C PHE A 405 11.86 14.81 10.77
N TYR A 406 13.02 14.47 11.36
CA TYR A 406 13.12 14.25 12.81
C TYR A 406 12.92 15.52 13.61
N ARG A 407 13.33 16.67 13.10
CA ARG A 407 13.03 17.97 13.71
C ARG A 407 11.53 18.20 13.81
N LEU A 408 10.81 18.04 12.71
CA LEU A 408 9.35 18.18 12.65
C LEU A 408 8.65 17.11 13.54
N LYS A 409 9.09 15.87 13.49
CA LYS A 409 8.51 14.78 14.29
C LYS A 409 8.61 15.06 15.80
N ARG A 410 9.73 15.64 16.25
CA ARG A 410 9.93 15.97 17.66
C ARG A 410 8.98 17.03 18.18
N ILE A 411 8.57 17.97 17.35
CA ILE A 411 7.71 19.10 17.73
C ILE A 411 6.23 18.85 17.40
N SER A 412 5.93 17.84 16.59
CA SER A 412 4.58 17.53 16.16
C SER A 412 3.73 16.99 17.31
N ARG A 413 2.49 17.46 17.39
CA ARG A 413 1.44 16.95 18.29
C ARG A 413 0.54 15.90 17.61
N VAL A 414 0.70 15.69 16.32
CA VAL A 414 0.03 14.64 15.54
C VAL A 414 1.04 13.58 15.13
N PRO A 415 0.63 12.34 14.87
CA PRO A 415 1.52 11.34 14.31
C PRO A 415 2.13 11.83 13.00
N LEU A 416 3.46 11.74 12.85
CA LEU A 416 4.19 12.21 11.68
C LEU A 416 5.10 11.10 11.15
N PHE A 417 4.96 10.78 9.85
CA PHE A 417 5.75 9.76 9.18
C PHE A 417 6.21 10.25 7.82
N MET A 418 7.35 9.73 7.36
CA MET A 418 7.77 9.92 5.99
C MET A 418 7.11 8.85 5.11
N TYR A 419 6.49 9.28 4.04
CA TYR A 419 5.80 8.41 3.10
C TYR A 419 6.68 8.08 1.91
N THR A 420 6.88 6.81 1.69
CA THR A 420 7.44 6.28 0.46
C THR A 420 6.31 5.73 -0.41
N ILE A 421 6.36 6.02 -1.70
CA ILE A 421 5.29 5.64 -2.63
C ILE A 421 5.09 4.13 -2.63
N GLN A 422 3.86 3.70 -2.37
CA GLN A 422 3.42 2.32 -2.47
C GLN A 422 2.58 2.12 -3.72
N ARG A 423 2.64 0.92 -4.26
CA ARG A 423 1.89 0.49 -5.43
C ARG A 423 1.22 -0.85 -5.21
N LEU A 424 0.19 -1.07 -5.98
CA LEU A 424 -0.47 -2.37 -6.04
C LEU A 424 0.36 -3.37 -6.83
#